data_607663f2237cc1486696661a16174133
#
_entry.id   607663f2237cc1486696661a16174133
#
_cell.length_a   1.000
_cell.length_b   1.000
_cell.length_c   1.000
_cell.angle_alpha   90.00
_cell.angle_beta   90.00
_cell.angle_gamma   90.00
#
_symmetry.space_group_name_H-M   'P 1'
#
loop_
_entity.id
_entity.type
_entity.pdbx_description
1 polymer ?
#
loop_
_entity_poly.entity_id
_entity_poly.type
_entity_poly.pdbx_seq_one_letter_code
_entity_poly.pdbx_strand_id
1 'polypeptide(L)'
;MKKLYATLFSALVVGCAVCAGCTTKKVSSSAEVVDIIHKVNGYWQTNHPEHGRSFWDNAAYHTGNMEAYFLTNKPEYLEYSKGWAEHNEWKGAKSDHKANWKYSYGESNDYVLFGDYQICFQTYADLYNLEPDTHKIARAREVMEYQMSTPNNDYWWWADGLYMVMPVMT
;
A
#
# COMPACT_ATOMS: atom_id res chain seq x y z
N MET A 1 23.23 -21.28 65.96
CA MET A 1 23.56 -20.79 64.63
C MET A 1 22.89 -21.57 63.46
N LYS A 2 22.04 -22.59 63.69
CA LYS A 2 21.41 -23.38 62.59
C LYS A 2 19.98 -22.94 62.22
N LYS A 3 19.36 -21.96 62.92
CA LYS A 3 18.01 -21.50 62.62
C LYS A 3 17.92 -20.25 61.73
N LEU A 4 19.06 -19.57 61.47
CA LEU A 4 19.08 -18.33 60.70
C LEU A 4 19.19 -18.56 59.17
N TYR A 5 19.67 -19.72 58.75
CA TYR A 5 19.80 -20.05 57.30
C TYR A 5 18.53 -20.59 56.65
N ALA A 6 17.62 -21.13 57.46
CA ALA A 6 16.34 -21.67 56.93
C ALA A 6 15.35 -20.58 56.50
N THR A 7 15.43 -19.40 57.13
CA THR A 7 14.48 -18.27 56.84
C THR A 7 14.94 -17.45 55.63
N LEU A 8 16.21 -17.44 55.28
CA LEU A 8 16.75 -16.72 54.11
C LEU A 8 16.53 -17.50 52.81
N PHE A 9 16.42 -18.81 52.85
CA PHE A 9 16.18 -19.63 51.67
C PHE A 9 14.69 -19.62 51.21
N SER A 10 13.78 -19.43 52.14
CA SER A 10 12.34 -19.34 51.81
C SER A 10 11.94 -18.01 51.19
N ALA A 11 12.70 -16.92 51.45
CA ALA A 11 12.43 -15.60 50.89
C ALA A 11 12.92 -15.47 49.42
N LEU A 12 13.91 -16.28 49.02
CA LEU A 12 14.46 -16.22 47.67
C LEU A 12 13.66 -16.99 46.63
N VAL A 13 12.84 -17.97 47.06
CA VAL A 13 12.00 -18.81 46.16
C VAL A 13 10.67 -18.12 45.81
N VAL A 14 10.18 -17.21 46.65
CA VAL A 14 8.93 -16.47 46.40
C VAL A 14 9.15 -15.29 45.40
N GLY A 15 10.37 -14.79 45.27
CA GLY A 15 10.69 -13.65 44.40
C GLY A 15 10.77 -13.98 42.92
N CYS A 16 10.93 -15.25 42.50
CA CYS A 16 11.05 -15.66 41.11
C CYS A 16 9.73 -16.08 40.41
N ALA A 17 8.62 -16.14 41.15
CA ALA A 17 7.34 -16.60 40.61
C ALA A 17 6.48 -15.48 39.98
N VAL A 18 6.91 -14.22 39.99
CA VAL A 18 6.11 -13.08 39.53
C VAL A 18 6.49 -12.58 38.12
N CYS A 19 7.52 -13.14 37.49
CA CYS A 19 7.93 -12.77 36.13
C CYS A 19 7.42 -13.73 35.01
N ALA A 20 6.49 -14.63 35.32
CA ALA A 20 5.91 -15.55 34.33
C ALA A 20 4.65 -15.00 33.62
N GLY A 21 4.52 -13.67 33.55
CA GLY A 21 3.45 -12.98 32.81
C GLY A 21 3.87 -12.51 31.42
N CYS A 22 4.88 -13.09 30.77
CA CYS A 22 5.06 -12.95 29.34
C CYS A 22 3.94 -13.72 28.65
N THR A 23 2.78 -13.07 28.45
CA THR A 23 1.82 -13.55 27.46
C THR A 23 2.55 -13.57 26.11
N THR A 24 2.97 -14.74 25.68
CA THR A 24 3.44 -14.96 24.31
C THR A 24 2.30 -14.52 23.42
N LYS A 25 2.46 -13.37 22.75
CA LYS A 25 1.50 -12.88 21.77
C LYS A 25 1.35 -14.01 20.75
N LYS A 26 0.18 -14.64 20.69
CA LYS A 26 -0.09 -15.73 19.76
C LYS A 26 0.17 -15.16 18.36
N VAL A 27 1.16 -15.67 17.66
CA VAL A 27 1.39 -15.32 16.25
C VAL A 27 0.24 -15.93 15.47
N SER A 28 -0.50 -15.10 14.73
CA SER A 28 -1.60 -15.54 13.87
C SER A 28 -1.07 -16.53 12.83
N SER A 29 -1.80 -17.59 12.58
CA SER A 29 -1.47 -18.51 11.48
C SER A 29 -1.67 -17.80 10.12
N SER A 30 -1.00 -18.26 9.08
CA SER A 30 -1.20 -17.75 7.72
C SER A 30 -2.66 -17.83 7.27
N ALA A 31 -3.38 -18.88 7.67
CA ALA A 31 -4.81 -19.03 7.39
C ALA A 31 -5.67 -17.95 8.08
N GLU A 32 -5.37 -17.61 9.34
CA GLU A 32 -6.06 -16.53 10.05
C GLU A 32 -5.80 -15.17 9.39
N VAL A 33 -4.59 -14.93 8.91
CA VAL A 33 -4.25 -13.69 8.16
C VAL A 33 -5.02 -13.61 6.85
N VAL A 34 -5.07 -14.69 6.07
CA VAL A 34 -5.83 -14.74 4.83
C VAL A 34 -7.33 -14.54 5.06
N ASP A 35 -7.90 -15.11 6.14
CA ASP A 35 -9.30 -14.86 6.51
C ASP A 35 -9.59 -13.39 6.81
N ILE A 36 -8.66 -12.71 7.49
CA ILE A 36 -8.77 -11.27 7.75
C ILE A 36 -8.70 -10.48 6.43
N ILE A 37 -7.77 -10.82 5.52
CA ILE A 37 -7.68 -10.19 4.20
C ILE A 37 -9.00 -10.33 3.45
N HIS A 38 -9.61 -11.51 3.45
CA HIS A 38 -10.90 -11.73 2.79
C HIS A 38 -12.02 -10.86 3.38
N LYS A 39 -12.08 -10.75 4.71
CA LYS A 39 -13.09 -9.92 5.39
C LYS A 39 -12.91 -8.43 5.07
N VAL A 40 -11.68 -7.94 5.11
CA VAL A 40 -11.36 -6.53 4.81
C VAL A 40 -11.69 -6.20 3.36
N ASN A 41 -11.24 -7.02 2.41
CA ASN A 41 -11.51 -6.80 0.98
C ASN A 41 -13.01 -6.93 0.67
N GLY A 42 -13.69 -7.92 1.20
CA GLY A 42 -15.13 -8.07 1.02
C GLY A 42 -15.93 -6.87 1.55
N TYR A 43 -15.55 -6.36 2.72
CA TYR A 43 -16.15 -5.15 3.28
C TYR A 43 -15.91 -3.93 2.38
N TRP A 44 -14.65 -3.71 1.97
CA TRP A 44 -14.30 -2.56 1.14
C TRP A 44 -15.05 -2.59 -0.20
N GLN A 45 -14.96 -3.68 -0.95
CA GLN A 45 -15.57 -3.81 -2.28
C GLN A 45 -17.10 -3.69 -2.25
N THR A 46 -17.74 -4.22 -1.21
CA THR A 46 -19.20 -4.09 -1.02
C THR A 46 -19.61 -2.63 -0.76
N ASN A 47 -18.78 -1.86 -0.05
CA ASN A 47 -19.12 -0.49 0.33
C ASN A 47 -18.59 0.57 -0.66
N HIS A 48 -17.77 0.17 -1.64
CA HIS A 48 -17.21 1.05 -2.67
C HIS A 48 -17.44 0.47 -4.08
N PRO A 49 -18.70 0.24 -4.49
CA PRO A 49 -19.02 -0.30 -5.82
C PRO A 49 -18.67 0.67 -6.95
N GLU A 50 -18.55 1.92 -6.62
CA GLU A 50 -18.31 3.03 -7.55
C GLU A 50 -16.82 3.29 -7.75
N HIS A 51 -16.03 2.44 -8.23
CA HIS A 51 -14.60 2.65 -8.47
C HIS A 51 -14.12 4.10 -8.28
N GLY A 52 -13.70 4.50 -7.13
CA GLY A 52 -13.32 5.88 -6.81
C GLY A 52 -12.17 6.44 -7.68
N ARG A 53 -11.81 7.70 -7.45
CA ARG A 53 -10.73 8.41 -8.15
C ARG A 53 -9.36 7.72 -7.94
N SER A 54 -8.41 7.98 -8.84
CA SER A 54 -7.03 7.46 -8.78
C SER A 54 -6.10 8.24 -7.84
N PHE A 55 -6.60 8.82 -6.77
CA PHE A 55 -5.83 9.54 -5.76
C PHE A 55 -5.31 8.56 -4.68
N TRP A 56 -4.33 8.97 -3.89
CA TRP A 56 -3.59 8.09 -2.98
C TRP A 56 -4.47 7.26 -2.05
N ASP A 57 -5.58 7.80 -1.56
CA ASP A 57 -6.50 7.15 -0.62
C ASP A 57 -7.11 5.86 -1.20
N ASN A 58 -7.57 5.88 -2.45
CA ASN A 58 -8.05 4.70 -3.16
C ASN A 58 -6.89 3.87 -3.73
N ALA A 59 -5.89 4.53 -4.31
CA ALA A 59 -4.77 3.82 -4.95
C ALA A 59 -3.99 2.96 -3.96
N ALA A 60 -3.79 3.41 -2.71
CA ALA A 60 -3.17 2.61 -1.65
C ALA A 60 -3.97 1.34 -1.32
N TYR A 61 -5.31 1.40 -1.38
CA TYR A 61 -6.13 0.18 -1.27
C TYR A 61 -5.85 -0.78 -2.42
N HIS A 62 -5.80 -0.28 -3.67
CA HIS A 62 -5.62 -1.13 -4.85
C HIS A 62 -4.24 -1.77 -4.91
N THR A 63 -3.17 -1.12 -4.42
CA THR A 63 -1.87 -1.78 -4.26
C THR A 63 -1.97 -2.98 -3.29
N GLY A 64 -2.60 -2.80 -2.13
CA GLY A 64 -2.84 -3.89 -1.19
C GLY A 64 -3.78 -4.98 -1.72
N ASN A 65 -4.76 -4.63 -2.55
CA ASN A 65 -5.68 -5.58 -3.18
C ASN A 65 -4.96 -6.44 -4.25
N MET A 66 -3.99 -5.88 -4.99
CA MET A 66 -3.14 -6.67 -5.90
C MET A 66 -2.25 -7.65 -5.12
N GLU A 67 -1.65 -7.23 -3.99
CA GLU A 67 -0.92 -8.15 -3.12
C GLU A 67 -1.81 -9.30 -2.59
N ALA A 68 -3.06 -8.98 -2.24
CA ALA A 68 -4.04 -9.98 -1.83
C ALA A 68 -4.37 -10.95 -2.99
N TYR A 69 -4.46 -10.45 -4.22
CA TYR A 69 -4.60 -11.29 -5.41
C TYR A 69 -3.39 -12.22 -5.59
N PHE A 70 -2.17 -11.70 -5.55
CA PHE A 70 -0.95 -12.51 -5.71
C PHE A 70 -0.81 -13.58 -4.62
N LEU A 71 -1.25 -13.27 -3.40
CA LEU A 71 -1.23 -14.22 -2.29
C LEU A 71 -2.29 -15.33 -2.42
N THR A 72 -3.49 -14.99 -2.93
CA THR A 72 -4.68 -15.87 -2.82
C THR A 72 -5.17 -16.43 -4.15
N ASN A 73 -4.74 -15.84 -5.27
CA ASN A 73 -5.23 -16.09 -6.63
C ASN A 73 -6.76 -15.92 -6.78
N LYS A 74 -7.39 -15.10 -5.96
CA LYS A 74 -8.83 -14.83 -6.04
C LYS A 74 -9.15 -13.84 -7.16
N PRO A 75 -9.85 -14.26 -8.22
CA PRO A 75 -10.10 -13.43 -9.39
C PRO A 75 -10.89 -12.17 -9.08
N GLU A 76 -11.76 -12.19 -8.07
CA GLU A 76 -12.53 -11.02 -7.65
C GLU A 76 -11.66 -9.81 -7.27
N TYR A 77 -10.45 -10.04 -6.72
CA TYR A 77 -9.53 -8.95 -6.37
C TYR A 77 -8.90 -8.34 -7.62
N LEU A 78 -8.51 -9.18 -8.57
CA LEU A 78 -7.98 -8.75 -9.87
C LEU A 78 -9.01 -7.92 -10.64
N GLU A 79 -10.22 -8.45 -10.79
CA GLU A 79 -11.29 -7.79 -11.53
C GLU A 79 -11.70 -6.46 -10.92
N TYR A 80 -11.72 -6.36 -9.58
CA TYR A 80 -12.03 -5.12 -8.91
C TYR A 80 -10.98 -4.03 -9.17
N SER A 81 -9.68 -4.36 -9.09
CA SER A 81 -8.60 -3.41 -9.39
C SER A 81 -8.54 -3.07 -10.88
N LYS A 82 -8.82 -4.02 -11.77
CA LYS A 82 -8.91 -3.78 -13.21
C LYS A 82 -10.05 -2.81 -13.55
N GLY A 83 -11.23 -3.01 -12.99
CA GLY A 83 -12.38 -2.11 -13.18
C GLY A 83 -12.09 -0.68 -12.69
N TRP A 84 -11.38 -0.55 -11.55
CA TRP A 84 -10.93 0.76 -11.07
C TRP A 84 -9.93 1.42 -12.02
N ALA A 85 -8.96 0.67 -12.54
CA ALA A 85 -7.97 1.20 -13.48
C ALA A 85 -8.64 1.67 -14.80
N GLU A 86 -9.57 0.90 -15.33
CA GLU A 86 -10.37 1.25 -16.51
C GLU A 86 -11.23 2.49 -16.27
N HIS A 87 -11.94 2.57 -15.14
CA HIS A 87 -12.72 3.74 -14.74
C HIS A 87 -11.87 5.03 -14.71
N ASN A 88 -10.63 4.91 -14.26
CA ASN A 88 -9.67 6.03 -14.20
C ASN A 88 -8.90 6.23 -15.51
N GLU A 89 -9.21 5.51 -16.59
CA GLU A 89 -8.57 5.65 -17.90
C GLU A 89 -7.05 5.38 -17.84
N TRP A 90 -6.61 4.55 -16.90
CA TRP A 90 -5.18 4.27 -16.65
C TRP A 90 -4.36 5.54 -16.36
N LYS A 91 -5.01 6.57 -15.79
CA LYS A 91 -4.41 7.85 -15.44
C LYS A 91 -4.48 8.07 -13.92
N GLY A 92 -3.53 8.86 -13.42
CA GLY A 92 -3.65 9.55 -12.14
C GLY A 92 -4.47 10.84 -12.32
N ALA A 93 -3.85 12.00 -12.15
CA ALA A 93 -4.47 13.25 -12.59
C ALA A 93 -4.60 13.29 -14.13
N LYS A 94 -5.72 13.84 -14.63
CA LYS A 94 -6.16 13.63 -16.03
C LYS A 94 -5.72 14.72 -17.01
N SER A 95 -5.05 15.79 -16.58
CA SER A 95 -4.63 16.89 -17.48
C SER A 95 -3.62 16.41 -18.52
N ASP A 96 -3.90 16.65 -19.80
CA ASP A 96 -2.99 16.36 -20.91
C ASP A 96 -2.14 17.58 -21.29
N HIS A 97 -2.38 18.75 -20.67
CA HIS A 97 -1.66 19.99 -20.92
C HIS A 97 -0.40 20.09 -20.06
N LYS A 98 0.75 19.62 -20.55
CA LYS A 98 2.02 19.58 -19.82
C LYS A 98 2.45 20.92 -19.23
N ALA A 99 2.10 22.04 -19.87
CA ALA A 99 2.40 23.38 -19.35
C ALA A 99 1.70 23.70 -18.02
N ASN A 100 0.62 22.98 -17.69
CA ASN A 100 -0.14 23.16 -16.47
C ASN A 100 0.23 22.13 -15.37
N TRP A 101 1.09 21.15 -15.68
CA TRP A 101 1.42 20.09 -14.75
C TRP A 101 2.11 20.60 -13.49
N LYS A 102 1.60 20.20 -12.33
CA LYS A 102 2.03 20.62 -11.00
C LYS A 102 2.42 19.43 -10.15
N TYR A 103 3.28 19.67 -9.16
CA TYR A 103 3.74 18.67 -8.18
C TYR A 103 3.66 19.14 -6.72
N SER A 104 3.26 20.40 -6.48
CA SER A 104 2.94 20.86 -5.13
C SER A 104 1.65 20.19 -4.64
N TYR A 105 1.33 20.33 -3.33
CA TYR A 105 0.09 19.79 -2.78
C TYR A 105 -1.15 20.34 -3.50
N GLY A 106 -2.06 19.45 -3.89
CA GLY A 106 -3.34 19.83 -4.50
C GLY A 106 -4.06 18.64 -5.13
N GLU A 107 -5.37 18.78 -5.34
CA GLU A 107 -6.26 17.70 -5.75
C GLU A 107 -6.98 17.96 -7.09
N SER A 108 -6.45 18.81 -7.95
CA SER A 108 -7.01 19.01 -9.30
C SER A 108 -6.32 18.14 -10.34
N ASN A 109 -6.93 18.05 -11.52
CA ASN A 109 -6.39 17.29 -12.65
C ASN A 109 -5.03 17.78 -13.17
N ASP A 110 -4.59 18.99 -12.80
CA ASP A 110 -3.28 19.52 -13.18
C ASP A 110 -2.13 18.97 -12.32
N TYR A 111 -2.42 18.29 -11.21
CA TYR A 111 -1.38 17.76 -10.30
C TYR A 111 -0.80 16.42 -10.78
N VAL A 112 -0.53 16.32 -12.06
CA VAL A 112 -0.02 15.11 -12.73
C VAL A 112 1.34 14.66 -12.19
N LEU A 113 2.18 15.61 -11.75
CA LEU A 113 3.53 15.34 -11.24
C LEU A 113 3.56 15.12 -9.72
N PHE A 114 2.40 15.12 -9.06
CA PHE A 114 2.26 14.95 -7.63
C PHE A 114 2.19 13.46 -7.25
N GLY A 115 2.99 13.02 -6.29
CA GLY A 115 3.11 11.61 -5.90
C GLY A 115 1.78 10.93 -5.55
N ASP A 116 0.85 11.68 -4.94
CA ASP A 116 -0.48 11.21 -4.58
C ASP A 116 -1.33 10.77 -5.80
N TYR A 117 -1.03 11.29 -6.99
CA TYR A 117 -1.62 10.85 -8.25
C TYR A 117 -0.75 9.85 -9.01
N GLN A 118 0.44 9.52 -8.52
CA GLN A 118 1.36 8.59 -9.18
C GLN A 118 1.34 7.18 -8.56
N ILE A 119 0.92 7.05 -7.32
CA ILE A 119 0.81 5.74 -6.64
C ILE A 119 -0.06 4.74 -7.42
N CYS A 120 -1.09 5.19 -8.12
CA CYS A 120 -1.96 4.34 -8.96
C CYS A 120 -1.18 3.58 -10.03
N PHE A 121 -0.04 4.11 -10.48
CA PHE A 121 0.80 3.50 -11.50
C PHE A 121 1.41 2.17 -11.03
N GLN A 122 1.55 1.93 -9.72
CA GLN A 122 1.94 0.62 -9.20
C GLN A 122 0.93 -0.45 -9.60
N THR A 123 -0.35 -0.21 -9.30
CA THR A 123 -1.44 -1.12 -9.69
C THR A 123 -1.52 -1.31 -11.21
N TYR A 124 -1.32 -0.24 -11.97
CA TYR A 124 -1.34 -0.32 -13.44
C TYR A 124 -0.16 -1.13 -14.00
N ALA A 125 1.01 -1.03 -13.38
CA ALA A 125 2.17 -1.86 -13.72
C ALA A 125 1.93 -3.33 -13.40
N ASP A 126 1.34 -3.66 -12.26
CA ASP A 126 0.96 -5.02 -11.90
C ASP A 126 -0.02 -5.62 -12.91
N LEU A 127 -1.06 -4.86 -13.28
CA LEU A 127 -2.04 -5.26 -14.28
C LEU A 127 -1.45 -5.40 -15.69
N TYR A 128 -0.45 -4.60 -16.03
CA TYR A 128 0.33 -4.74 -17.26
C TYR A 128 1.18 -6.00 -17.23
N ASN A 129 1.84 -6.31 -16.13
CA ASN A 129 2.67 -7.51 -16.00
C ASN A 129 1.86 -8.80 -16.10
N LEU A 130 0.61 -8.79 -15.65
CA LEU A 130 -0.30 -9.94 -15.78
C LEU A 130 -0.83 -10.10 -17.20
N GLU A 131 -1.17 -8.99 -17.85
CA GLU A 131 -1.72 -8.97 -19.21
C GLU A 131 -1.14 -7.76 -19.96
N PRO A 132 -0.06 -7.95 -20.72
CA PRO A 132 0.65 -6.86 -21.39
C PRO A 132 -0.21 -6.12 -22.41
N ASP A 133 -0.50 -4.85 -22.12
CA ASP A 133 -1.08 -3.87 -23.03
C ASP A 133 -0.44 -2.51 -22.71
N THR A 134 0.29 -1.95 -23.67
CA THR A 134 1.04 -0.69 -23.49
C THR A 134 0.16 0.49 -23.08
N HIS A 135 -1.14 0.43 -23.39
CA HIS A 135 -2.10 1.46 -22.95
C HIS A 135 -2.14 1.57 -21.42
N LYS A 136 -2.04 0.46 -20.69
CA LYS A 136 -2.12 0.42 -19.22
C LYS A 136 -1.03 1.24 -18.53
N ILE A 137 0.15 1.36 -19.15
CA ILE A 137 1.33 2.06 -18.59
C ILE A 137 1.73 3.31 -19.37
N ALA A 138 0.98 3.70 -20.40
CA ALA A 138 1.33 4.82 -21.26
C ALA A 138 1.45 6.15 -20.48
N ARG A 139 0.49 6.44 -19.60
CA ARG A 139 0.52 7.65 -18.76
C ARG A 139 1.65 7.60 -17.72
N ALA A 140 1.86 6.46 -17.07
CA ALA A 140 2.95 6.29 -16.11
C ALA A 140 4.30 6.60 -16.78
N ARG A 141 4.56 6.01 -17.95
CA ARG A 141 5.77 6.27 -18.73
C ARG A 141 5.90 7.74 -19.11
N GLU A 142 4.84 8.35 -19.63
CA GLU A 142 4.85 9.76 -20.01
C GLU A 142 5.23 10.68 -18.85
N VAL A 143 4.67 10.42 -17.67
CA VAL A 143 4.92 11.21 -16.45
C VAL A 143 6.36 11.02 -15.98
N MET A 144 6.85 9.79 -15.89
CA MET A 144 8.22 9.48 -15.46
C MET A 144 9.24 10.08 -16.43
N GLU A 145 9.07 9.90 -17.73
CA GLU A 145 9.95 10.49 -18.77
C GLU A 145 9.97 12.02 -18.69
N TYR A 146 8.81 12.64 -18.47
CA TYR A 146 8.74 14.10 -18.28
C TYR A 146 9.54 14.55 -17.06
N GLN A 147 9.33 13.94 -15.90
CA GLN A 147 10.05 14.28 -14.68
C GLN A 147 11.56 14.10 -14.82
N MET A 148 12.01 13.03 -15.47
CA MET A 148 13.43 12.79 -15.75
C MET A 148 14.02 13.79 -16.76
N SER A 149 13.23 14.39 -17.63
CA SER A 149 13.69 15.36 -18.62
C SER A 149 13.86 16.79 -18.09
N THR A 150 13.39 17.05 -16.86
CA THR A 150 13.48 18.39 -16.23
C THR A 150 14.67 18.47 -15.27
N PRO A 151 15.18 19.67 -14.96
CA PRO A 151 16.26 19.85 -13.97
C PRO A 151 15.77 19.75 -12.53
N ASN A 152 14.46 19.63 -12.27
CA ASN A 152 13.90 19.59 -10.93
C ASN A 152 14.24 18.26 -10.25
N ASN A 153 14.58 18.30 -8.98
CA ASN A 153 14.95 17.15 -8.16
C ASN A 153 14.15 17.05 -6.85
N ASP A 154 13.07 17.80 -6.75
CA ASP A 154 12.24 17.93 -5.55
C ASP A 154 10.78 17.50 -5.77
N TYR A 155 10.48 16.71 -6.80
CA TYR A 155 9.13 16.24 -7.10
C TYR A 155 8.50 15.45 -5.95
N TRP A 156 9.31 14.70 -5.20
CA TRP A 156 8.87 13.83 -4.11
C TRP A 156 9.53 14.27 -2.80
N TRP A 157 9.16 15.45 -2.33
CA TRP A 157 9.78 16.15 -1.21
C TRP A 157 9.36 15.65 0.18
N TRP A 158 8.48 14.65 0.27
CA TRP A 158 8.14 13.98 1.53
C TRP A 158 8.46 12.48 1.49
N ALA A 159 8.54 11.86 2.70
CA ALA A 159 9.04 10.49 2.85
C ALA A 159 8.16 9.41 2.20
N ASP A 160 6.86 9.60 2.13
CA ASP A 160 5.90 8.70 1.49
C ASP A 160 6.01 8.66 -0.04
N GLY A 161 6.64 9.65 -0.66
CA GLY A 161 7.06 9.59 -2.06
C GLY A 161 7.90 8.36 -2.39
N LEU A 162 8.68 7.84 -1.43
CA LEU A 162 9.44 6.59 -1.57
C LEU A 162 8.51 5.39 -1.77
N TYR A 163 7.41 5.32 -1.03
CA TYR A 163 6.41 4.26 -1.20
C TYR A 163 5.58 4.46 -2.47
N MET A 164 5.16 5.69 -2.72
CA MET A 164 4.21 5.99 -3.80
C MET A 164 4.81 5.83 -5.19
N VAL A 165 6.07 6.23 -5.38
CA VAL A 165 6.65 6.42 -6.72
C VAL A 165 7.83 5.49 -7.01
N MET A 166 8.68 5.19 -6.03
CA MET A 166 9.86 4.36 -6.31
C MET A 166 9.53 2.99 -6.92
N PRO A 167 8.46 2.27 -6.51
CA PRO A 167 8.07 1.01 -7.15
C PRO A 167 7.66 1.15 -8.62
N VAL A 168 7.25 2.35 -9.06
CA VAL A 168 6.87 2.60 -10.47
C VAL A 168 8.11 2.71 -11.37
N MET A 169 9.27 3.05 -10.79
CA MET A 169 10.53 3.27 -11.51
C MET A 169 11.38 2.00 -11.68
N THR A 170 11.00 0.89 -11.08
CA THR A 170 11.72 -0.39 -11.14
C THR A 170 11.16 -1.32 -12.20
#